data_d012a1900a3ca3c330c0816610d0e1c7
#
_entry.id   d012a1900a3ca3c330c0816610d0e1c7
#
_cell.length_a   1.000
_cell.length_b   1.000
_cell.length_c   1.000
_cell.angle_alpha   90.00
_cell.angle_beta   90.00
_cell.angle_gamma   90.00
#
_symmetry.space_group_name_H-M   'P 1'
#
loop_
_entity.id
_entity.type
_entity.pdbx_description
1 polymer ?
#
loop_
_entity_poly.entity_id
_entity_poly.type
_entity_poly.pdbx_seq_one_letter_code
_entity_poly.pdbx_strand_id
1 'polypeptide(L)'
;MSTREVNLDGHDSSQLQMMSEMCLLVDSEDRVIGSETKLDCHRNEGSRHRAFSVLIFDSEGRLLVQKRASEKITFPGVWANSCCSHPLDIESEKNGKEGAVTAARRKLWQELGIPQNETDQWTFHHVGRMEYSCRWNEDWIEREIDHIMVVRADATVDHNMNEISEVLWAEPDEVKRMMDGKGKWRDQVVAPWFRLIWEHYVIPNDCDFLSMTSEINDDITYCGEVDMDGSPVNPGQTLLDALSGHRDKVEGEIMSSLSKMKQKNLHGAMTHLFKGGGKRLRAILPRLVGEAVGNANNGHYTLGASIEIIHNFTLIHDDIIDQDPIRRGLDAVHVEYDDATAINAGDAMLAVGFEILAESKDVPDELLGHLIRSIGKMVRKVAEGQQEDIEFEARDEVTEDEYIAMIAGKTSAMFETCARTGAILAGASDEEVSNMAQWGLNLGLCFQLMDDLIDITGDTATLGKPAGSDIVQGKRTLIAIHALQSDSDLSNFNEVFGSGECSEENLSRAVSELEASGSISYAKKRAMHHHSLAHECLDKLEESPSLSVLRELTDFQLIRIS
;
A
#
# COMPACT_ATOMS: atom_id res chain seq x y z
N MET A 1 -9.22 9.99 -29.92
CA MET A 1 -10.22 10.72 -29.11
C MET A 1 -10.14 12.18 -29.45
N SER A 2 -11.26 12.90 -29.63
CA SER A 2 -11.26 14.33 -30.01
C SER A 2 -10.76 15.15 -28.81
N THR A 3 -9.65 15.84 -28.96
CA THR A 3 -9.15 16.81 -27.97
C THR A 3 -10.19 17.92 -27.82
N ARG A 4 -10.82 17.99 -26.65
CA ARG A 4 -11.68 19.14 -26.29
C ARG A 4 -10.78 20.38 -26.19
N GLU A 5 -11.08 21.45 -26.90
CA GLU A 5 -10.44 22.74 -26.68
C GLU A 5 -10.95 23.31 -25.34
N VAL A 6 -10.03 23.52 -24.39
CA VAL A 6 -10.35 24.19 -23.14
C VAL A 6 -10.48 25.67 -23.40
N ASN A 7 -11.60 26.26 -22.99
CA ASN A 7 -11.81 27.70 -23.09
C ASN A 7 -11.03 28.41 -21.98
N LEU A 8 -9.96 29.09 -22.34
CA LEU A 8 -9.14 29.93 -21.45
C LEU A 8 -9.55 31.41 -21.47
N ASP A 9 -10.63 31.76 -22.18
CA ASP A 9 -11.11 33.13 -22.28
C ASP A 9 -11.59 33.66 -20.90
N GLY A 10 -11.03 34.81 -20.51
CA GLY A 10 -11.40 35.49 -19.25
C GLY A 10 -10.41 35.31 -18.11
N HIS A 11 -9.38 34.47 -18.25
CA HIS A 11 -8.30 34.39 -17.25
C HIS A 11 -7.28 35.53 -17.40
N ASP A 12 -6.61 35.86 -16.30
CA ASP A 12 -5.56 36.88 -16.27
C ASP A 12 -4.41 36.52 -17.19
N SER A 13 -3.84 37.54 -17.87
CA SER A 13 -2.77 37.33 -18.84
C SER A 13 -1.50 36.70 -18.25
N SER A 14 -1.23 36.89 -16.97
CA SER A 14 -0.11 36.27 -16.28
C SER A 14 -0.33 34.78 -16.05
N GLN A 15 -1.58 34.36 -15.73
CA GLN A 15 -1.94 32.95 -15.62
C GLN A 15 -1.84 32.23 -16.96
N LEU A 16 -2.29 32.88 -18.05
CA LEU A 16 -2.16 32.32 -19.42
C LEU A 16 -0.68 32.16 -19.82
N GLN A 17 0.18 33.10 -19.47
CA GLN A 17 1.59 33.01 -19.74
C GLN A 17 2.25 31.83 -18.99
N MET A 18 1.87 31.60 -17.72
CA MET A 18 2.36 30.46 -16.94
C MET A 18 1.95 29.12 -17.52
N MET A 19 0.77 29.02 -18.16
CA MET A 19 0.36 27.78 -18.81
C MET A 19 1.21 27.42 -20.04
N SER A 20 1.98 28.36 -20.59
CA SER A 20 2.93 28.11 -21.67
C SER A 20 4.34 27.76 -21.19
N GLU A 21 4.61 27.77 -19.88
CA GLU A 21 5.89 27.32 -19.32
C GLU A 21 6.10 25.83 -19.60
N MET A 22 7.36 25.44 -19.86
CA MET A 22 7.73 24.06 -20.18
C MET A 22 8.07 23.31 -18.90
N CYS A 23 7.24 22.34 -18.50
CA CYS A 23 7.47 21.44 -17.38
C CYS A 23 8.34 20.25 -17.81
N LEU A 24 9.11 19.68 -16.89
CA LEU A 24 9.96 18.51 -17.12
C LEU A 24 9.13 17.24 -17.04
N LEU A 25 9.02 16.51 -18.15
CA LEU A 25 8.45 15.16 -18.14
C LEU A 25 9.46 14.18 -17.54
N VAL A 26 8.96 13.27 -16.69
CA VAL A 26 9.78 12.29 -15.99
C VAL A 26 9.21 10.87 -16.08
N ASP A 27 10.12 9.88 -16.00
CA ASP A 27 9.73 8.47 -15.81
C ASP A 27 9.44 8.16 -14.33
N SER A 28 9.16 6.90 -14.01
CA SER A 28 8.85 6.44 -12.65
C SER A 28 10.02 6.57 -11.65
N GLU A 29 11.25 6.77 -12.15
CA GLU A 29 12.44 6.99 -11.33
C GLU A 29 12.84 8.49 -11.26
N ASP A 30 11.94 9.39 -11.72
CA ASP A 30 12.19 10.83 -11.79
C ASP A 30 13.33 11.25 -12.75
N ARG A 31 13.65 10.41 -13.75
CA ARG A 31 14.60 10.80 -14.81
C ARG A 31 13.87 11.61 -15.87
N VAL A 32 14.47 12.73 -16.29
CA VAL A 32 13.91 13.59 -17.33
C VAL A 32 13.88 12.85 -18.66
N ILE A 33 12.68 12.71 -19.25
CA ILE A 33 12.45 12.06 -20.55
C ILE A 33 12.00 13.03 -21.65
N GLY A 34 11.68 14.27 -21.29
CA GLY A 34 11.23 15.31 -22.22
C GLY A 34 10.71 16.53 -21.51
N SER A 35 9.96 17.35 -22.23
CA SER A 35 9.22 18.49 -21.67
C SER A 35 7.96 18.77 -22.47
N GLU A 36 6.93 19.28 -21.80
CA GLU A 36 5.67 19.74 -22.39
C GLU A 36 5.24 21.05 -21.75
N THR A 37 4.31 21.77 -22.41
CA THR A 37 3.73 22.97 -21.81
C THR A 37 2.98 22.59 -20.53
N LYS A 38 2.96 23.47 -19.55
CA LYS A 38 2.16 23.28 -18.34
C LYS A 38 0.71 22.97 -18.68
N LEU A 39 0.14 23.62 -19.70
CA LEU A 39 -1.19 23.36 -20.21
C LEU A 39 -1.37 21.89 -20.61
N ASP A 40 -0.45 21.34 -21.39
CA ASP A 40 -0.55 19.98 -21.89
C ASP A 40 -0.32 18.92 -20.80
N CYS A 41 0.60 19.20 -19.86
CA CYS A 41 0.85 18.35 -18.70
C CYS A 41 -0.40 18.13 -17.84
N HIS A 42 -1.30 19.12 -17.75
CA HIS A 42 -2.44 19.11 -16.83
C HIS A 42 -3.78 18.81 -17.49
N ARG A 43 -3.79 18.37 -18.75
CA ARG A 43 -5.03 18.08 -19.51
C ARG A 43 -5.22 16.60 -19.77
N ASN A 44 -6.47 16.20 -20.03
CA ASN A 44 -6.88 14.83 -20.36
C ASN A 44 -6.50 13.83 -19.25
N GLU A 45 -5.57 12.91 -19.51
CA GLU A 45 -5.04 11.95 -18.52
C GLU A 45 -3.79 12.47 -17.77
N GLY A 46 -3.32 13.67 -18.14
CA GLY A 46 -2.12 14.29 -17.58
C GLY A 46 -0.82 13.57 -17.95
N SER A 47 0.23 14.33 -18.21
CA SER A 47 1.58 13.77 -18.39
C SER A 47 2.32 13.78 -17.05
N ARG A 48 2.98 12.67 -16.69
CA ARG A 48 3.81 12.63 -15.48
C ARG A 48 4.93 13.64 -15.60
N HIS A 49 4.98 14.60 -14.68
CA HIS A 49 5.98 15.67 -14.70
C HIS A 49 6.51 15.95 -13.29
N ARG A 50 7.68 16.61 -13.23
CA ARG A 50 8.31 16.93 -11.94
C ARG A 50 7.66 18.14 -11.31
N ALA A 51 7.38 18.03 -10.01
CA ALA A 51 6.90 19.10 -9.14
C ALA A 51 7.79 19.27 -7.92
N PHE A 52 7.52 20.29 -7.12
CA PHE A 52 8.09 20.47 -5.80
C PHE A 52 7.10 21.10 -4.84
N SER A 53 7.21 20.70 -3.59
CA SER A 53 6.50 21.28 -2.45
C SER A 53 7.48 21.73 -1.37
N VAL A 54 7.30 22.94 -0.87
CA VAL A 54 8.08 23.49 0.25
C VAL A 54 7.20 23.69 1.46
N LEU A 55 7.66 23.23 2.62
CA LEU A 55 7.08 23.52 3.93
C LEU A 55 8.04 24.43 4.68
N ILE A 56 7.61 25.65 5.04
CA ILE A 56 8.41 26.61 5.79
C ILE A 56 7.90 26.62 7.23
N PHE A 57 8.78 26.27 8.15
CA PHE A 57 8.55 26.37 9.59
C PHE A 57 9.28 27.57 10.15
N ASP A 58 8.62 28.36 10.98
CA ASP A 58 9.26 29.46 11.70
C ASP A 58 10.05 28.97 12.94
N SER A 59 10.67 29.91 13.65
CA SER A 59 11.41 29.61 14.89
C SER A 59 10.53 29.09 16.02
N GLU A 60 9.20 29.33 15.97
CA GLU A 60 8.23 28.85 16.96
C GLU A 60 7.62 27.48 16.56
N GLY A 61 7.98 26.93 15.38
CA GLY A 61 7.49 25.65 14.87
C GLY A 61 6.14 25.74 14.14
N ARG A 62 5.67 26.95 13.80
CA ARG A 62 4.46 27.14 13.00
C ARG A 62 4.77 26.94 11.52
N LEU A 63 3.86 26.28 10.81
CA LEU A 63 3.94 26.07 9.37
C LEU A 63 3.28 27.24 8.62
N LEU A 64 3.98 27.81 7.64
CA LEU A 64 3.37 28.73 6.70
C LEU A 64 2.48 27.96 5.72
N VAL A 65 1.20 28.28 5.71
CA VAL A 65 0.22 27.74 4.76
C VAL A 65 -0.36 28.86 3.93
N GLN A 66 -0.75 28.55 2.69
CA GLN A 66 -1.30 29.54 1.76
C GLN A 66 -2.67 29.10 1.22
N LYS A 67 -3.51 30.08 0.90
CA LYS A 67 -4.72 29.88 0.12
C LYS A 67 -4.48 30.35 -1.30
N ARG A 68 -4.61 29.47 -2.26
CA ARG A 68 -4.44 29.78 -3.69
C ARG A 68 -5.49 30.81 -4.13
N ALA A 69 -5.11 31.71 -5.01
CA ALA A 69 -6.05 32.72 -5.53
C ALA A 69 -7.20 32.07 -6.30
N SER A 70 -8.39 32.68 -6.28
CA SER A 70 -9.55 32.25 -7.05
C SER A 70 -9.36 32.33 -8.56
N GLU A 71 -8.41 33.15 -9.00
CA GLU A 71 -8.06 33.38 -10.42
C GLU A 71 -7.15 32.29 -11.02
N LYS A 72 -6.62 31.38 -10.19
CA LYS A 72 -5.79 30.27 -10.67
C LYS A 72 -6.59 29.34 -11.57
N ILE A 73 -5.96 28.86 -12.64
CA ILE A 73 -6.58 27.96 -13.62
C ILE A 73 -6.74 26.55 -13.04
N THR A 74 -5.74 26.05 -12.30
CA THR A 74 -5.78 24.74 -11.65
C THR A 74 -5.93 24.91 -10.15
N PHE A 75 -6.83 24.12 -9.53
CA PHE A 75 -7.07 24.10 -8.09
C PHE A 75 -7.21 25.51 -7.44
N PRO A 76 -8.16 26.37 -7.90
CA PRO A 76 -8.38 27.68 -7.34
C PRO A 76 -8.97 27.62 -5.92
N GLY A 77 -8.57 28.55 -5.06
CA GLY A 77 -9.17 28.75 -3.74
C GLY A 77 -8.88 27.68 -2.70
N VAL A 78 -8.04 26.67 -3.00
CA VAL A 78 -7.67 25.63 -2.03
C VAL A 78 -6.54 26.09 -1.11
N TRP A 79 -6.53 25.59 0.12
CA TRP A 79 -5.41 25.75 1.05
C TRP A 79 -4.31 24.74 0.73
N ALA A 80 -3.07 25.18 0.74
CA ALA A 80 -1.89 24.36 0.41
C ALA A 80 -0.73 24.65 1.38
N ASN A 81 0.33 23.86 1.26
CA ASN A 81 1.63 24.09 1.89
C ASN A 81 2.23 25.44 1.46
N SER A 82 3.40 25.79 1.99
CA SER A 82 3.97 27.14 1.85
C SER A 82 4.20 27.54 0.39
N CYS A 83 4.71 26.63 -0.45
CA CYS A 83 4.89 26.86 -1.89
C CYS A 83 4.87 25.52 -2.62
N CYS A 84 4.18 25.45 -3.77
CA CYS A 84 4.14 24.29 -4.64
C CYS A 84 4.10 24.71 -6.10
N SER A 85 4.92 24.09 -6.96
CA SER A 85 5.02 24.41 -8.40
C SER A 85 5.93 23.40 -9.13
N HIS A 86 6.36 23.75 -10.34
CA HIS A 86 7.11 22.89 -11.24
C HIS A 86 8.48 23.48 -11.57
N PRO A 87 9.55 22.66 -11.61
CA PRO A 87 10.78 23.00 -12.29
C PRO A 87 10.54 23.15 -13.79
N LEU A 88 11.24 24.11 -14.39
CA LEU A 88 11.12 24.39 -15.83
C LEU A 88 12.21 23.67 -16.63
N ASP A 89 11.96 23.50 -17.93
CA ASP A 89 12.94 22.97 -18.89
C ASP A 89 14.05 23.98 -19.17
N ILE A 90 14.79 24.38 -18.14
CA ILE A 90 15.99 25.22 -18.19
C ILE A 90 17.14 24.53 -17.45
N GLU A 91 18.38 24.77 -17.91
CA GLU A 91 19.55 24.04 -17.41
C GLU A 91 19.72 24.09 -15.89
N SER A 92 19.35 25.20 -15.24
CA SER A 92 19.47 25.36 -13.79
C SER A 92 18.43 24.61 -12.97
N GLU A 93 17.33 24.14 -13.58
CA GLU A 93 16.20 23.48 -12.88
C GLU A 93 16.05 21.98 -13.25
N LYS A 94 16.89 21.46 -14.18
CA LYS A 94 16.80 20.08 -14.66
C LYS A 94 17.33 19.02 -13.69
N ASN A 95 18.30 19.38 -12.85
CA ASN A 95 19.08 18.42 -12.09
C ASN A 95 18.39 18.01 -10.78
N GLY A 96 17.48 17.06 -10.82
CA GLY A 96 16.88 16.39 -9.65
C GLY A 96 16.58 17.32 -8.47
N LYS A 97 17.09 17.00 -7.30
CA LYS A 97 16.89 17.78 -6.05
C LYS A 97 17.42 19.22 -6.14
N GLU A 98 18.57 19.40 -6.75
CA GLU A 98 19.19 20.74 -6.89
C GLU A 98 18.38 21.64 -7.81
N GLY A 99 17.85 21.07 -8.89
CA GLY A 99 16.95 21.75 -9.81
C GLY A 99 15.63 22.15 -9.13
N ALA A 100 15.05 21.25 -8.33
CA ALA A 100 13.85 21.52 -7.54
C ALA A 100 14.07 22.65 -6.53
N VAL A 101 15.23 22.70 -5.84
CA VAL A 101 15.59 23.80 -4.93
C VAL A 101 15.71 25.13 -5.70
N THR A 102 16.31 25.11 -6.89
CA THR A 102 16.45 26.32 -7.73
C THR A 102 15.07 26.84 -8.15
N ALA A 103 14.19 25.96 -8.58
CA ALA A 103 12.81 26.28 -8.93
C ALA A 103 12.01 26.81 -7.72
N ALA A 104 12.21 26.20 -6.54
CA ALA A 104 11.58 26.65 -5.30
C ALA A 104 11.95 28.09 -4.94
N ARG A 105 13.25 28.46 -5.01
CA ARG A 105 13.69 29.83 -4.75
C ARG A 105 13.07 30.84 -5.72
N ARG A 106 12.97 30.49 -7.00
CA ARG A 106 12.29 31.32 -8.02
C ARG A 106 10.82 31.54 -7.65
N LYS A 107 10.11 30.48 -7.26
CA LYS A 107 8.69 30.53 -6.95
C LYS A 107 8.39 31.20 -5.60
N LEU A 108 9.23 31.01 -4.60
CA LEU A 108 9.13 31.73 -3.32
C LEU A 108 9.18 33.25 -3.53
N TRP A 109 10.02 33.72 -4.45
CA TRP A 109 10.03 35.14 -4.85
C TRP A 109 8.75 35.52 -5.63
N GLN A 110 8.33 34.73 -6.60
CA GLN A 110 7.21 35.06 -7.48
C GLN A 110 5.86 35.03 -6.76
N GLU A 111 5.66 34.09 -5.84
CA GLU A 111 4.39 33.83 -5.18
C GLU A 111 4.31 34.50 -3.80
N LEU A 112 5.34 34.33 -2.97
CA LEU A 112 5.36 34.82 -1.58
C LEU A 112 6.11 36.15 -1.39
N GLY A 113 6.76 36.68 -2.44
CA GLY A 113 7.52 37.91 -2.35
C GLY A 113 8.81 37.81 -1.53
N ILE A 114 9.24 36.60 -1.17
CA ILE A 114 10.44 36.37 -0.36
C ILE A 114 11.69 36.60 -1.23
N PRO A 115 12.55 37.56 -0.89
CA PRO A 115 13.68 37.93 -1.75
C PRO A 115 14.68 36.78 -1.94
N GLN A 116 15.27 36.69 -3.14
CA GLN A 116 16.20 35.61 -3.49
C GLN A 116 17.47 35.65 -2.61
N ASN A 117 17.98 36.83 -2.26
CA ASN A 117 19.11 36.96 -1.35
C ASN A 117 18.81 36.47 0.10
N GLU A 118 17.55 36.37 0.48
CA GLU A 118 17.10 35.74 1.73
C GLU A 118 17.07 34.23 1.56
N THR A 119 16.40 33.71 0.53
CA THR A 119 16.30 32.26 0.27
C THR A 119 17.64 31.62 -0.09
N ASP A 120 18.63 32.37 -0.57
CA ASP A 120 20.01 31.88 -0.80
C ASP A 120 20.74 31.51 0.49
N GLN A 121 20.29 32.03 1.63
CA GLN A 121 20.83 31.70 2.96
C GLN A 121 20.12 30.51 3.60
N TRP A 122 19.03 30.04 3.02
CA TRP A 122 18.23 28.96 3.57
C TRP A 122 18.81 27.59 3.21
N THR A 123 18.70 26.66 4.16
CA THR A 123 18.96 25.24 3.91
C THR A 123 17.64 24.56 3.57
N PHE A 124 17.54 24.06 2.34
CA PHE A 124 16.42 23.23 1.90
C PHE A 124 16.74 21.77 2.22
N HIS A 125 16.02 21.19 3.14
CA HIS A 125 16.12 19.77 3.47
C HIS A 125 15.14 19.00 2.59
N HIS A 126 15.68 18.22 1.66
CA HIS A 126 14.87 17.34 0.83
C HIS A 126 14.50 16.09 1.65
N VAL A 127 13.23 15.91 1.99
CA VAL A 127 12.76 14.85 2.91
C VAL A 127 12.15 13.64 2.20
N GLY A 128 11.87 13.75 0.91
CA GLY A 128 11.37 12.65 0.11
C GLY A 128 10.78 13.09 -1.22
N ARG A 129 10.25 12.12 -1.97
CA ARG A 129 9.49 12.33 -3.20
C ARG A 129 8.20 11.54 -3.11
N MET A 130 7.11 12.03 -3.71
CA MET A 130 5.88 11.27 -3.84
C MET A 130 5.34 11.35 -5.27
N GLU A 131 4.82 10.23 -5.77
CA GLU A 131 4.08 10.17 -7.03
C GLU A 131 2.59 10.08 -6.75
N TYR A 132 1.81 10.98 -7.33
CA TYR A 132 0.35 10.98 -7.24
C TYR A 132 -0.27 11.54 -8.51
N SER A 133 -1.57 11.27 -8.69
CA SER A 133 -2.42 12.01 -9.62
C SER A 133 -3.73 12.39 -8.93
N CYS A 134 -4.24 13.57 -9.27
CA CYS A 134 -5.52 14.05 -8.75
C CYS A 134 -6.26 14.86 -9.80
N ARG A 135 -7.52 14.51 -10.03
CA ARG A 135 -8.38 15.21 -10.99
C ARG A 135 -9.17 16.31 -10.29
N TRP A 136 -8.99 17.56 -10.75
CA TRP A 136 -9.77 18.69 -10.27
C TRP A 136 -11.21 18.69 -10.84
N ASN A 137 -11.31 18.46 -12.17
CA ASN A 137 -12.56 18.38 -12.90
C ASN A 137 -12.35 17.65 -14.24
N GLU A 138 -13.34 17.69 -15.15
CA GLU A 138 -13.23 17.01 -16.46
C GLU A 138 -12.07 17.50 -17.35
N ASP A 139 -11.57 18.72 -17.13
CA ASP A 139 -10.55 19.36 -17.96
C ASP A 139 -9.15 19.32 -17.35
N TRP A 140 -9.01 19.24 -16.01
CA TRP A 140 -7.77 19.45 -15.30
C TRP A 140 -7.41 18.31 -14.34
N ILE A 141 -6.14 17.88 -14.42
CA ILE A 141 -5.54 16.85 -13.58
C ILE A 141 -4.12 17.24 -13.19
N GLU A 142 -3.69 16.94 -11.98
CA GLU A 142 -2.28 16.87 -11.58
C GLU A 142 -1.80 15.43 -11.71
N ARG A 143 -0.59 15.22 -12.24
CA ARG A 143 0.09 13.92 -12.27
C ARG A 143 1.58 14.14 -12.12
N GLU A 144 2.06 14.02 -10.90
CA GLU A 144 3.34 14.57 -10.49
C GLU A 144 4.23 13.56 -9.77
N ILE A 145 5.56 13.73 -9.94
CA ILE A 145 6.53 13.33 -8.93
C ILE A 145 6.95 14.61 -8.21
N ASP A 146 6.45 14.76 -6.99
CA ASP A 146 6.61 15.94 -6.15
C ASP A 146 7.80 15.79 -5.19
N HIS A 147 8.76 16.69 -5.28
CA HIS A 147 9.93 16.79 -4.40
C HIS A 147 9.57 17.54 -3.13
N ILE A 148 9.55 16.87 -2.00
CA ILE A 148 9.15 17.44 -0.72
C ILE A 148 10.37 18.03 -0.01
N MET A 149 10.30 19.32 0.30
CA MET A 149 11.37 20.05 0.95
C MET A 149 10.86 20.76 2.20
N VAL A 150 11.64 20.75 3.26
CA VAL A 150 11.36 21.52 4.48
C VAL A 150 12.46 22.55 4.73
N VAL A 151 12.04 23.72 5.23
CA VAL A 151 12.91 24.86 5.54
C VAL A 151 12.53 25.42 6.89
N ARG A 152 13.50 25.87 7.67
CA ARG A 152 13.25 26.63 8.91
C ARG A 152 13.69 28.08 8.72
N ALA A 153 12.72 29.01 8.71
CA ALA A 153 12.99 30.42 8.46
C ALA A 153 11.84 31.31 8.97
N ASP A 154 12.18 32.42 9.61
CA ASP A 154 11.24 33.48 10.00
C ASP A 154 11.06 34.44 8.81
N ALA A 155 10.35 34.02 7.77
CA ALA A 155 10.21 34.74 6.53
C ALA A 155 9.20 35.90 6.64
N THR A 156 9.56 37.05 6.02
CA THR A 156 8.60 38.14 5.78
C THR A 156 7.93 37.92 4.43
N VAL A 157 6.61 37.75 4.46
CA VAL A 157 5.82 37.42 3.27
C VAL A 157 5.12 38.67 2.74
N ASP A 158 5.32 38.98 1.45
CA ASP A 158 4.59 40.00 0.68
C ASP A 158 4.04 39.31 -0.60
N HIS A 159 3.00 38.52 -0.42
CA HIS A 159 2.52 37.59 -1.44
C HIS A 159 1.83 38.26 -2.63
N ASN A 160 1.98 37.65 -3.78
CA ASN A 160 1.34 38.06 -5.03
C ASN A 160 -0.14 37.67 -5.02
N MET A 161 -1.03 38.66 -4.98
CA MET A 161 -2.50 38.47 -4.91
C MET A 161 -3.07 37.69 -6.11
N ASN A 162 -2.39 37.67 -7.27
CA ASN A 162 -2.81 36.86 -8.42
C ASN A 162 -2.50 35.36 -8.26
N GLU A 163 -1.62 35.01 -7.32
CA GLU A 163 -1.21 33.65 -7.01
C GLU A 163 -1.80 33.14 -5.70
N ILE A 164 -1.83 33.99 -4.67
CA ILE A 164 -2.18 33.65 -3.29
C ILE A 164 -3.16 34.70 -2.77
N SER A 165 -4.32 34.27 -2.27
CA SER A 165 -5.31 35.17 -1.69
C SER A 165 -5.12 35.40 -0.20
N GLU A 166 -4.51 34.43 0.51
CA GLU A 166 -4.33 34.48 1.98
C GLU A 166 -3.12 33.63 2.39
N VAL A 167 -2.40 34.08 3.42
CA VAL A 167 -1.32 33.30 4.06
C VAL A 167 -1.54 33.26 5.57
N LEU A 168 -1.12 32.18 6.21
CA LEU A 168 -1.25 31.96 7.63
C LEU A 168 -0.07 31.17 8.20
N TRP A 169 0.54 31.67 9.28
CA TRP A 169 1.40 30.87 10.14
C TRP A 169 0.54 30.06 11.09
N ALA A 170 0.47 28.75 10.89
CA ALA A 170 -0.42 27.84 11.60
C ALA A 170 0.36 26.92 12.54
N GLU A 171 -0.09 26.84 13.81
CA GLU A 171 0.38 25.83 14.75
C GLU A 171 0.04 24.41 14.24
N PRO A 172 0.80 23.37 14.58
CA PRO A 172 0.52 21.99 14.15
C PRO A 172 -0.93 21.55 14.42
N ASP A 173 -1.48 21.88 15.60
CA ASP A 173 -2.87 21.60 15.95
C ASP A 173 -3.88 22.35 15.07
N GLU A 174 -3.52 23.52 14.58
CA GLU A 174 -4.37 24.28 13.64
C GLU A 174 -4.36 23.64 12.26
N VAL A 175 -3.18 23.17 11.78
CA VAL A 175 -3.07 22.42 10.53
C VAL A 175 -3.84 21.11 10.62
N LYS A 176 -3.75 20.40 11.74
CA LYS A 176 -4.55 19.18 11.97
C LYS A 176 -6.05 19.46 11.90
N ARG A 177 -6.54 20.54 12.52
CA ARG A 177 -7.95 20.96 12.40
C ARG A 177 -8.34 21.33 10.96
N MET A 178 -7.39 21.89 10.19
CA MET A 178 -7.57 22.17 8.76
C MET A 178 -7.75 20.85 7.98
N MET A 179 -6.88 19.87 8.18
CA MET A 179 -6.97 18.54 7.55
C MET A 179 -8.28 17.81 7.90
N ASP A 180 -8.70 17.89 9.17
CA ASP A 180 -9.94 17.29 9.67
C ASP A 180 -11.22 18.05 9.26
N GLY A 181 -11.12 19.20 8.61
CA GLY A 181 -12.27 20.05 8.27
C GLY A 181 -13.04 20.54 9.50
N LYS A 182 -12.37 20.80 10.65
CA LYS A 182 -12.99 21.17 11.93
C LYS A 182 -13.00 22.68 12.16
N GLY A 183 -14.04 23.17 12.83
CA GLY A 183 -14.17 24.57 13.22
C GLY A 183 -14.29 25.50 12.01
N LYS A 184 -13.44 26.53 11.90
CA LYS A 184 -13.43 27.49 10.78
C LYS A 184 -13.04 26.85 9.43
N TRP A 185 -12.52 25.64 9.45
CA TRP A 185 -12.05 24.90 8.29
C TRP A 185 -13.11 24.01 7.63
N ARG A 186 -14.34 23.94 8.19
CA ARG A 186 -15.42 23.04 7.74
C ARG A 186 -15.74 23.16 6.26
N ASP A 187 -15.74 24.40 5.74
CA ASP A 187 -16.11 24.70 4.36
C ASP A 187 -14.88 25.10 3.52
N GLN A 188 -13.68 24.79 3.99
CA GLN A 188 -12.44 25.07 3.29
C GLN A 188 -11.93 23.80 2.64
N VAL A 189 -11.46 23.92 1.40
CA VAL A 189 -10.85 22.82 0.67
C VAL A 189 -9.34 22.88 0.85
N VAL A 190 -8.74 21.75 1.18
CA VAL A 190 -7.28 21.59 1.29
C VAL A 190 -6.79 20.83 0.07
N ALA A 191 -5.68 21.28 -0.52
CA ALA A 191 -5.07 20.66 -1.68
C ALA A 191 -4.72 19.18 -1.43
N PRO A 192 -5.02 18.28 -2.36
CA PRO A 192 -4.79 16.84 -2.20
C PRO A 192 -3.31 16.52 -1.91
N TRP A 193 -2.37 17.14 -2.65
CA TRP A 193 -0.94 16.95 -2.39
C TRP A 193 -0.53 17.40 -0.98
N PHE A 194 -1.11 18.47 -0.43
CA PHE A 194 -0.80 18.91 0.92
C PHE A 194 -1.34 17.92 1.97
N ARG A 195 -2.48 17.28 1.72
CA ARG A 195 -2.99 16.18 2.57
C ARG A 195 -2.04 14.99 2.54
N LEU A 196 -1.60 14.57 1.35
CA LEU A 196 -0.63 13.48 1.20
C LEU A 196 0.71 13.80 1.89
N ILE A 197 1.24 15.03 1.72
CA ILE A 197 2.46 15.47 2.41
C ILE A 197 2.27 15.42 3.93
N TRP A 198 1.13 15.91 4.41
CA TRP A 198 0.81 15.91 5.83
C TRP A 198 0.78 14.49 6.40
N GLU A 199 0.14 13.57 5.70
CA GLU A 199 -0.03 12.18 6.12
C GLU A 199 1.27 11.37 6.05
N HIS A 200 2.03 11.51 4.96
CA HIS A 200 3.21 10.68 4.72
C HIS A 200 4.51 11.26 5.30
N TYR A 201 4.62 12.58 5.46
CA TYR A 201 5.88 13.22 5.85
C TYR A 201 5.81 14.02 7.17
N VAL A 202 4.64 14.57 7.52
CA VAL A 202 4.53 15.44 8.72
C VAL A 202 4.06 14.66 9.93
N ILE A 203 2.94 13.92 9.85
CA ILE A 203 2.42 13.10 10.96
C ILE A 203 3.44 12.05 11.44
N PRO A 204 4.09 11.25 10.57
CA PRO A 204 5.03 10.22 11.01
C PRO A 204 6.25 10.77 11.76
N ASN A 205 6.50 12.05 11.64
CA ASN A 205 7.59 12.77 12.30
C ASN A 205 7.10 13.69 13.43
N ASP A 206 5.93 13.42 14.02
CA ASP A 206 5.36 14.17 15.15
C ASP A 206 5.21 15.68 14.89
N CYS A 207 5.08 16.07 13.63
CA CYS A 207 5.07 17.46 13.17
C CYS A 207 6.32 18.27 13.60
N ASP A 208 7.43 17.58 13.89
CA ASP A 208 8.68 18.20 14.34
C ASP A 208 9.69 18.35 13.18
N PHE A 209 10.19 19.56 12.99
CA PHE A 209 11.16 19.87 11.95
C PHE A 209 12.45 19.03 12.05
N LEU A 210 12.95 18.79 13.25
CA LEU A 210 14.19 18.03 13.43
C LEU A 210 13.99 16.55 13.08
N SER A 211 12.86 15.98 13.48
CA SER A 211 12.50 14.61 13.12
C SER A 211 12.38 14.44 11.62
N MET A 212 11.67 15.35 10.92
CA MET A 212 11.53 15.30 9.45
C MET A 212 12.87 15.42 8.71
N THR A 213 13.87 16.07 9.29
CA THR A 213 15.17 16.28 8.65
C THR A 213 16.26 15.31 9.08
N SER A 214 15.98 14.43 10.05
CA SER A 214 16.94 13.45 10.60
C SER A 214 17.16 12.26 9.68
N GLU A 215 16.14 11.82 8.96
CA GLU A 215 16.20 10.71 8.02
C GLU A 215 15.84 11.20 6.61
N ILE A 216 16.80 11.19 5.70
CA ILE A 216 16.57 11.52 4.29
C ILE A 216 16.19 10.22 3.58
N ASN A 217 14.93 10.13 3.15
CA ASN A 217 14.50 9.07 2.26
C ASN A 217 14.55 9.55 0.80
N ASP A 218 15.27 8.82 -0.05
CA ASP A 218 15.37 9.10 -1.49
C ASP A 218 14.33 8.36 -2.33
N ASP A 219 13.55 7.47 -1.71
CA ASP A 219 12.51 6.71 -2.37
C ASP A 219 11.34 7.58 -2.81
N ILE A 220 10.61 7.13 -3.83
CA ILE A 220 9.37 7.76 -4.28
C ILE A 220 8.20 7.06 -3.59
N THR A 221 7.49 7.76 -2.71
CA THR A 221 6.25 7.27 -2.12
C THR A 221 5.15 7.30 -3.18
N TYR A 222 4.64 6.13 -3.54
CA TYR A 222 3.56 6.02 -4.52
C TYR A 222 2.19 6.17 -3.83
N CYS A 223 1.43 7.20 -4.21
CA CYS A 223 0.10 7.50 -3.66
C CYS A 223 -1.06 7.16 -4.62
N GLY A 224 -0.76 6.84 -5.89
CA GLY A 224 -1.78 6.51 -6.88
C GLY A 224 -2.66 7.68 -7.32
N GLU A 225 -3.83 7.37 -7.87
CA GLU A 225 -4.86 8.38 -8.17
C GLU A 225 -5.68 8.66 -6.90
N VAL A 226 -5.75 9.95 -6.52
CA VAL A 226 -6.46 10.38 -5.31
C VAL A 226 -7.56 11.38 -5.63
N ASP A 227 -8.58 11.39 -4.77
CA ASP A 227 -9.64 12.38 -4.81
C ASP A 227 -9.22 13.70 -4.12
N MET A 228 -10.05 14.71 -4.16
CA MET A 228 -9.78 16.03 -3.56
C MET A 228 -9.54 16.01 -2.06
N ASP A 229 -10.01 14.99 -1.36
CA ASP A 229 -9.74 14.80 0.07
C ASP A 229 -8.48 13.99 0.38
N GLY A 230 -7.70 13.62 -0.67
CA GLY A 230 -6.50 12.81 -0.56
C GLY A 230 -6.77 11.30 -0.50
N SER A 231 -8.03 10.88 -0.46
CA SER A 231 -8.37 9.46 -0.47
C SER A 231 -8.17 8.85 -1.86
N PRO A 232 -7.74 7.59 -1.97
CA PRO A 232 -7.59 6.91 -3.24
C PRO A 232 -8.91 6.86 -4.04
N VAL A 233 -8.85 7.23 -5.32
CA VAL A 233 -10.01 7.11 -6.24
C VAL A 233 -10.25 5.64 -6.55
N ASN A 234 -11.47 5.15 -6.25
CA ASN A 234 -11.84 3.76 -6.48
C ASN A 234 -10.74 2.76 -6.07
N PRO A 235 -10.30 2.77 -4.81
CA PRO A 235 -9.18 1.96 -4.38
C PRO A 235 -9.47 0.48 -4.66
N GLY A 236 -8.59 -0.15 -5.43
CA GLY A 236 -8.73 -1.56 -5.79
C GLY A 236 -9.71 -1.86 -6.93
N GLN A 237 -10.28 -0.87 -7.67
CA GLN A 237 -11.23 -1.15 -8.73
C GLN A 237 -10.59 -1.89 -9.90
N THR A 238 -9.42 -1.48 -10.37
CA THR A 238 -8.67 -2.18 -11.44
C THR A 238 -8.31 -3.60 -11.02
N LEU A 239 -7.88 -3.76 -9.77
CA LEU A 239 -7.64 -5.06 -9.15
C LEU A 239 -8.94 -5.90 -9.09
N LEU A 240 -10.04 -5.33 -8.61
CA LEU A 240 -11.33 -6.03 -8.50
C LEU A 240 -11.84 -6.48 -9.87
N ASP A 241 -11.71 -5.66 -10.89
CA ASP A 241 -12.09 -5.97 -12.28
C ASP A 241 -11.20 -7.10 -12.84
N ALA A 242 -9.88 -7.04 -12.61
CA ALA A 242 -8.96 -8.09 -13.00
C ALA A 242 -9.26 -9.41 -12.27
N LEU A 243 -9.49 -9.38 -10.96
CA LEU A 243 -9.87 -10.55 -10.18
C LEU A 243 -11.20 -11.15 -10.66
N SER A 244 -12.21 -10.31 -10.94
CA SER A 244 -13.49 -10.74 -11.47
C SER A 244 -13.35 -11.41 -12.84
N GLY A 245 -12.53 -10.85 -13.74
CA GLY A 245 -12.29 -11.41 -15.08
C GLY A 245 -11.64 -12.80 -15.08
N HIS A 246 -10.88 -13.15 -14.03
CA HIS A 246 -10.19 -14.44 -13.93
C HIS A 246 -10.92 -15.45 -13.03
N ARG A 247 -11.80 -14.99 -12.15
CA ARG A 247 -12.41 -15.79 -11.07
C ARG A 247 -13.16 -17.00 -11.58
N ASP A 248 -14.06 -16.82 -12.56
CA ASP A 248 -14.89 -17.90 -13.08
C ASP A 248 -14.05 -19.04 -13.68
N LYS A 249 -12.94 -18.70 -14.34
CA LYS A 249 -12.03 -19.67 -14.95
C LYS A 249 -11.30 -20.49 -13.88
N VAL A 250 -10.78 -19.82 -12.87
CA VAL A 250 -10.09 -20.49 -11.75
C VAL A 250 -11.06 -21.34 -10.93
N GLU A 251 -12.26 -20.84 -10.62
CA GLU A 251 -13.26 -21.61 -9.89
C GLU A 251 -13.75 -22.82 -10.69
N GLY A 252 -13.93 -22.67 -12.00
CA GLY A 252 -14.22 -23.77 -12.91
C GLY A 252 -13.14 -24.87 -12.87
N GLU A 253 -11.87 -24.50 -12.89
CA GLU A 253 -10.74 -25.41 -12.82
C GLU A 253 -10.66 -26.12 -11.47
N ILE A 254 -10.86 -25.42 -10.35
CA ILE A 254 -10.93 -25.99 -9.00
C ILE A 254 -12.05 -27.01 -8.92
N MET A 255 -13.28 -26.64 -9.29
CA MET A 255 -14.44 -27.52 -9.15
C MET A 255 -14.37 -28.72 -10.08
N SER A 256 -13.86 -28.56 -11.31
CA SER A 256 -13.58 -29.67 -12.24
C SER A 256 -12.60 -30.67 -11.64
N SER A 257 -11.52 -30.17 -11.04
CA SER A 257 -10.49 -31.00 -10.42
C SER A 257 -11.00 -31.77 -9.22
N LEU A 258 -11.74 -31.12 -8.32
CA LEU A 258 -12.33 -31.76 -7.14
C LEU A 258 -13.46 -32.76 -7.50
N SER A 259 -14.14 -32.57 -8.63
CA SER A 259 -15.21 -33.47 -9.11
C SER A 259 -14.72 -34.89 -9.44
N LYS A 260 -13.41 -35.10 -9.58
CA LYS A 260 -12.80 -36.43 -9.77
C LYS A 260 -12.96 -37.33 -8.52
N MET A 261 -13.21 -36.74 -7.35
CA MET A 261 -13.45 -37.46 -6.11
C MET A 261 -14.81 -38.18 -6.14
N LYS A 262 -14.79 -39.51 -6.08
CA LYS A 262 -15.99 -40.36 -6.20
C LYS A 262 -16.72 -40.52 -4.88
N GLN A 263 -16.01 -40.45 -3.76
CA GLN A 263 -16.60 -40.64 -2.44
C GLN A 263 -17.32 -39.33 -2.03
N LYS A 264 -18.66 -39.42 -1.88
CA LYS A 264 -19.54 -38.23 -1.76
C LYS A 264 -19.28 -37.40 -0.51
N ASN A 265 -19.07 -38.05 0.64
CA ASN A 265 -18.84 -37.34 1.90
C ASN A 265 -17.49 -36.61 1.86
N LEU A 266 -16.45 -37.26 1.37
CA LEU A 266 -15.13 -36.67 1.20
C LEU A 266 -15.16 -35.51 0.17
N HIS A 267 -15.84 -35.70 -0.96
CA HIS A 267 -16.06 -34.62 -1.93
C HIS A 267 -16.78 -33.40 -1.31
N GLY A 268 -17.82 -33.66 -0.49
CA GLY A 268 -18.56 -32.64 0.23
C GLY A 268 -17.65 -31.84 1.18
N ALA A 269 -16.80 -32.50 1.95
CA ALA A 269 -15.84 -31.91 2.86
C ALA A 269 -14.79 -31.08 2.13
N MET A 270 -14.18 -31.61 1.04
CA MET A 270 -13.20 -30.92 0.20
C MET A 270 -13.74 -29.64 -0.46
N THR A 271 -15.04 -29.63 -0.80
CA THR A 271 -15.68 -28.48 -1.46
C THR A 271 -16.34 -27.51 -0.51
N HIS A 272 -16.40 -27.81 0.79
CA HIS A 272 -17.18 -27.08 1.77
C HIS A 272 -16.78 -25.59 1.86
N LEU A 273 -15.50 -25.32 2.09
CA LEU A 273 -14.99 -23.95 2.25
C LEU A 273 -15.07 -23.09 0.98
N PHE A 274 -15.18 -23.71 -0.20
CA PHE A 274 -15.36 -22.97 -1.44
C PHE A 274 -16.75 -22.33 -1.56
N LYS A 275 -17.76 -22.85 -0.84
CA LYS A 275 -19.12 -22.30 -0.80
C LYS A 275 -19.18 -20.96 -0.05
N GLY A 276 -18.28 -20.72 0.91
CA GLY A 276 -18.17 -19.47 1.68
C GLY A 276 -17.64 -18.28 0.88
N GLY A 277 -17.42 -18.45 -0.43
CA GLY A 277 -16.91 -17.39 -1.28
C GLY A 277 -15.40 -17.12 -1.12
N GLY A 278 -15.00 -15.87 -1.33
CA GLY A 278 -13.62 -15.43 -1.25
C GLY A 278 -13.12 -14.81 -2.57
N LYS A 279 -12.14 -13.92 -2.50
CA LYS A 279 -11.57 -13.21 -3.67
C LYS A 279 -10.71 -14.12 -4.56
N ARG A 280 -10.39 -15.34 -4.14
CA ARG A 280 -9.49 -16.30 -4.85
C ARG A 280 -8.14 -15.67 -5.23
N LEU A 281 -7.63 -14.77 -4.43
CA LEU A 281 -6.42 -14.01 -4.76
C LEU A 281 -5.23 -14.94 -5.07
N ARG A 282 -4.97 -15.93 -4.23
CA ARG A 282 -3.84 -16.86 -4.42
C ARG A 282 -3.99 -17.70 -5.68
N ALA A 283 -5.22 -18.04 -6.05
CA ALA A 283 -5.51 -18.78 -7.27
C ALA A 283 -5.31 -17.95 -8.55
N ILE A 284 -5.58 -16.64 -8.47
CA ILE A 284 -5.49 -15.73 -9.63
C ILE A 284 -4.07 -15.14 -9.75
N LEU A 285 -3.35 -15.00 -8.65
CA LEU A 285 -2.05 -14.35 -8.59
C LEU A 285 -1.01 -14.89 -9.59
N PRO A 286 -0.84 -16.22 -9.81
CA PRO A 286 0.07 -16.72 -10.84
C PRO A 286 -0.26 -16.19 -12.23
N ARG A 287 -1.55 -16.01 -12.54
CA ARG A 287 -2.01 -15.47 -13.82
C ARG A 287 -1.68 -13.99 -13.96
N LEU A 288 -1.96 -13.17 -12.96
CA LEU A 288 -1.63 -11.74 -12.96
C LEU A 288 -0.14 -11.50 -13.12
N VAL A 289 0.69 -12.29 -12.40
CA VAL A 289 2.14 -12.22 -12.54
C VAL A 289 2.57 -12.62 -13.96
N GLY A 290 2.03 -13.72 -14.47
CA GLY A 290 2.34 -14.16 -15.85
C GLY A 290 1.99 -13.11 -16.90
N GLU A 291 0.92 -12.34 -16.73
CA GLU A 291 0.53 -11.24 -17.61
C GLU A 291 1.44 -10.01 -17.49
N ALA A 292 2.04 -9.80 -16.33
CA ALA A 292 2.94 -8.67 -16.09
C ALA A 292 4.35 -8.90 -16.62
N VAL A 293 4.84 -10.17 -16.62
CA VAL A 293 6.26 -10.47 -16.95
C VAL A 293 6.44 -11.24 -18.26
N GLY A 294 5.37 -11.70 -18.94
CA GLY A 294 5.53 -12.51 -20.14
C GLY A 294 4.24 -13.02 -20.75
N ASN A 295 4.26 -14.28 -21.21
CA ASN A 295 3.16 -14.89 -21.94
C ASN A 295 2.28 -15.75 -21.02
N ALA A 296 1.28 -15.18 -20.41
CA ALA A 296 0.32 -15.92 -19.63
C ALA A 296 -0.58 -16.82 -20.52
N ASN A 297 -0.73 -18.09 -20.13
CA ASN A 297 -1.53 -19.11 -20.83
C ASN A 297 -2.56 -19.75 -19.87
N ASN A 298 -3.33 -20.73 -20.36
CA ASN A 298 -4.34 -21.40 -19.52
C ASN A 298 -3.74 -22.25 -18.40
N GLY A 299 -2.50 -22.70 -18.54
CA GLY A 299 -1.78 -23.44 -17.48
C GLY A 299 -1.65 -22.64 -16.17
N HIS A 300 -1.71 -21.29 -16.25
CA HIS A 300 -1.73 -20.44 -15.05
C HIS A 300 -3.01 -20.62 -14.23
N TYR A 301 -4.15 -20.94 -14.85
CA TYR A 301 -5.38 -21.25 -14.11
C TYR A 301 -5.29 -22.61 -13.42
N THR A 302 -4.68 -23.63 -14.09
CA THR A 302 -4.41 -24.93 -13.47
C THR A 302 -3.43 -24.79 -12.30
N LEU A 303 -2.36 -24.00 -12.48
CA LEU A 303 -1.38 -23.70 -11.43
C LEU A 303 -2.04 -22.99 -10.25
N GLY A 304 -2.87 -21.97 -10.52
CA GLY A 304 -3.61 -21.26 -9.51
C GLY A 304 -4.60 -22.15 -8.76
N ALA A 305 -5.33 -23.01 -9.48
CA ALA A 305 -6.24 -24.00 -8.88
C ALA A 305 -5.50 -24.98 -7.97
N SER A 306 -4.33 -25.49 -8.40
CA SER A 306 -3.45 -26.32 -7.59
C SER A 306 -3.09 -25.64 -6.25
N ILE A 307 -2.59 -24.42 -6.33
CA ILE A 307 -2.18 -23.66 -5.12
C ILE A 307 -3.38 -23.36 -4.22
N GLU A 308 -4.54 -23.00 -4.77
CA GLU A 308 -5.74 -22.71 -3.98
C GLU A 308 -6.31 -23.97 -3.30
N ILE A 309 -6.28 -25.12 -3.96
CA ILE A 309 -6.67 -26.41 -3.37
C ILE A 309 -5.72 -26.74 -2.20
N ILE A 310 -4.41 -26.60 -2.40
CA ILE A 310 -3.40 -26.76 -1.36
C ILE A 310 -3.60 -25.73 -0.22
N HIS A 311 -3.93 -24.49 -0.54
CA HIS A 311 -4.25 -23.48 0.48
C HIS A 311 -5.46 -23.88 1.31
N ASN A 312 -6.53 -24.38 0.69
CA ASN A 312 -7.71 -24.80 1.46
C ASN A 312 -7.42 -26.04 2.31
N PHE A 313 -6.52 -26.95 1.89
CA PHE A 313 -6.00 -28.00 2.76
C PHE A 313 -5.38 -27.43 4.04
N THR A 314 -4.49 -26.42 3.90
CA THR A 314 -3.86 -25.81 5.08
C THR A 314 -4.88 -25.14 6.00
N LEU A 315 -5.92 -24.51 5.46
CA LEU A 315 -7.00 -23.91 6.26
C LEU A 315 -7.81 -24.95 7.04
N ILE A 316 -8.13 -26.10 6.42
CA ILE A 316 -8.87 -27.17 7.08
C ILE A 316 -8.08 -27.72 8.27
N HIS A 317 -6.77 -27.94 8.09
CA HIS A 317 -5.93 -28.46 9.18
C HIS A 317 -5.67 -27.40 10.26
N ASP A 318 -5.53 -26.14 9.87
CA ASP A 318 -5.37 -25.00 10.78
C ASP A 318 -6.60 -24.86 11.70
N ASP A 319 -7.82 -24.89 11.13
CA ASP A 319 -9.07 -24.85 11.89
C ASP A 319 -9.19 -25.97 12.94
N ILE A 320 -8.63 -27.16 12.64
CA ILE A 320 -8.60 -28.26 13.61
C ILE A 320 -7.59 -27.99 14.72
N ILE A 321 -6.41 -27.48 14.37
CA ILE A 321 -5.32 -27.17 15.32
C ILE A 321 -5.76 -26.06 16.27
N ASP A 322 -6.34 -24.98 15.72
CA ASP A 322 -6.76 -23.80 16.48
C ASP A 322 -8.14 -23.96 17.13
N GLN A 323 -8.84 -25.07 16.85
CA GLN A 323 -10.22 -25.33 17.29
C GLN A 323 -11.20 -24.22 16.86
N ASP A 324 -10.96 -23.61 15.69
CA ASP A 324 -11.80 -22.57 15.14
C ASP A 324 -13.13 -23.13 14.62
N PRO A 325 -14.29 -22.73 15.19
CA PRO A 325 -15.57 -23.33 14.79
C PRO A 325 -16.14 -22.79 13.48
N ILE A 326 -15.65 -21.61 13.01
CA ILE A 326 -16.22 -20.89 11.86
C ILE A 326 -15.11 -20.44 10.93
N ARG A 327 -15.28 -20.68 9.63
CA ARG A 327 -14.39 -20.18 8.57
C ARG A 327 -15.20 -19.58 7.41
N ARG A 328 -14.93 -18.31 7.06
CA ARG A 328 -15.62 -17.60 5.97
C ARG A 328 -17.15 -17.57 6.13
N GLY A 329 -17.64 -17.45 7.36
CA GLY A 329 -19.08 -17.42 7.67
C GLY A 329 -19.79 -18.78 7.58
N LEU A 330 -19.05 -19.87 7.39
CA LEU A 330 -19.54 -21.24 7.44
C LEU A 330 -18.93 -21.96 8.64
N ASP A 331 -19.59 -23.02 9.10
CA ASP A 331 -18.99 -23.94 10.06
C ASP A 331 -17.69 -24.50 9.48
N ALA A 332 -16.63 -24.59 10.29
CA ALA A 332 -15.37 -25.20 9.87
C ALA A 332 -15.61 -26.66 9.47
N VAL A 333 -14.75 -27.24 8.61
CA VAL A 333 -14.98 -28.58 8.07
C VAL A 333 -15.06 -29.65 9.16
N HIS A 334 -14.29 -29.52 10.24
CA HIS A 334 -14.32 -30.45 11.36
C HIS A 334 -15.61 -30.34 12.21
N VAL A 335 -16.27 -29.17 12.17
CA VAL A 335 -17.55 -28.93 12.84
C VAL A 335 -18.72 -29.46 11.98
N GLU A 336 -18.72 -29.16 10.67
CA GLU A 336 -19.78 -29.60 9.73
C GLU A 336 -19.78 -31.13 9.52
N TYR A 337 -18.59 -31.76 9.55
CA TYR A 337 -18.42 -33.20 9.34
C TYR A 337 -17.93 -33.88 10.62
N ASP A 338 -16.64 -34.02 10.79
CA ASP A 338 -15.91 -34.50 11.96
C ASP A 338 -14.38 -34.33 11.71
N ASP A 339 -13.56 -34.43 12.77
CA ASP A 339 -12.10 -34.27 12.69
C ASP A 339 -11.47 -35.27 11.70
N ALA A 340 -11.89 -36.52 11.72
CA ALA A 340 -11.32 -37.56 10.87
C ALA A 340 -11.62 -37.31 9.39
N THR A 341 -12.84 -36.87 9.07
CA THR A 341 -13.25 -36.50 7.71
C THR A 341 -12.51 -35.23 7.25
N ALA A 342 -12.35 -34.25 8.13
CA ALA A 342 -11.63 -33.00 7.84
C ALA A 342 -10.15 -33.25 7.56
N ILE A 343 -9.46 -34.05 8.39
CA ILE A 343 -8.06 -34.46 8.15
C ILE A 343 -7.93 -35.18 6.80
N ASN A 344 -8.80 -36.17 6.55
CA ASN A 344 -8.76 -36.92 5.30
C ASN A 344 -9.07 -36.06 4.06
N ALA A 345 -9.94 -35.05 4.20
CA ALA A 345 -10.23 -34.08 3.14
C ALA A 345 -8.99 -33.22 2.81
N GLY A 346 -8.30 -32.72 3.83
CA GLY A 346 -7.04 -31.99 3.66
C GLY A 346 -5.97 -32.83 2.96
N ASP A 347 -5.73 -34.05 3.40
CA ASP A 347 -4.75 -34.97 2.80
C ASP A 347 -5.08 -35.25 1.33
N ALA A 348 -6.35 -35.49 1.01
CA ALA A 348 -6.80 -35.69 -0.36
C ALA A 348 -6.61 -34.43 -1.23
N MET A 349 -6.88 -33.23 -0.70
CA MET A 349 -6.69 -31.96 -1.39
C MET A 349 -5.21 -31.71 -1.69
N LEU A 350 -4.30 -32.02 -0.78
CA LEU A 350 -2.86 -31.92 -1.03
C LEU A 350 -2.44 -32.81 -2.20
N ALA A 351 -2.93 -34.05 -2.27
CA ALA A 351 -2.64 -34.96 -3.37
C ALA A 351 -3.22 -34.46 -4.70
N VAL A 352 -4.50 -34.03 -4.72
CA VAL A 352 -5.18 -33.50 -5.91
C VAL A 352 -4.46 -32.25 -6.44
N GLY A 353 -3.95 -31.37 -5.58
CA GLY A 353 -3.20 -30.19 -5.99
C GLY A 353 -2.01 -30.54 -6.87
N PHE A 354 -1.27 -31.59 -6.58
CA PHE A 354 -0.16 -32.06 -7.44
C PHE A 354 -0.66 -32.84 -8.67
N GLU A 355 -1.71 -33.65 -8.52
CA GLU A 355 -2.28 -34.46 -9.60
C GLU A 355 -2.73 -33.59 -10.79
N ILE A 356 -3.44 -32.47 -10.53
CA ILE A 356 -3.98 -31.61 -11.60
C ILE A 356 -2.88 -30.93 -12.41
N LEU A 357 -1.75 -30.61 -11.80
CA LEU A 357 -0.57 -30.07 -12.52
C LEU A 357 0.03 -31.12 -13.45
N ALA A 358 0.17 -32.33 -12.95
CA ALA A 358 0.77 -33.44 -13.72
C ALA A 358 -0.11 -33.91 -14.90
N GLU A 359 -1.42 -33.69 -14.82
CA GLU A 359 -2.38 -34.06 -15.88
C GLU A 359 -2.69 -32.90 -16.85
N SER A 360 -2.25 -31.66 -16.55
CA SER A 360 -2.55 -30.49 -17.36
C SER A 360 -1.82 -30.55 -18.70
N LYS A 361 -2.57 -30.30 -19.78
CA LYS A 361 -2.01 -30.16 -21.14
C LYS A 361 -1.48 -28.75 -21.41
N ASP A 362 -1.86 -27.78 -20.59
CA ASP A 362 -1.50 -26.37 -20.73
C ASP A 362 -0.25 -26.01 -19.91
N VAL A 363 0.28 -26.94 -19.10
CA VAL A 363 1.54 -26.84 -18.37
C VAL A 363 2.60 -27.64 -19.13
N PRO A 364 3.68 -27.00 -19.63
CA PRO A 364 4.76 -27.72 -20.32
C PRO A 364 5.46 -28.73 -19.42
N ASP A 365 5.69 -29.97 -19.94
CA ASP A 365 6.33 -31.05 -19.20
C ASP A 365 7.71 -30.65 -18.64
N GLU A 366 8.48 -29.86 -19.41
CA GLU A 366 9.80 -29.35 -19.01
C GLU A 366 9.77 -28.44 -17.80
N LEU A 367 8.67 -27.74 -17.54
CA LEU A 367 8.50 -26.84 -16.40
C LEU A 367 7.91 -27.54 -15.17
N LEU A 368 7.23 -28.67 -15.36
CA LEU A 368 6.52 -29.38 -14.30
C LEU A 368 7.41 -29.66 -13.07
N GLY A 369 8.67 -30.11 -13.31
CA GLY A 369 9.61 -30.36 -12.22
C GLY A 369 9.97 -29.10 -11.40
N HIS A 370 10.01 -27.93 -12.03
CA HIS A 370 10.26 -26.65 -11.35
C HIS A 370 9.05 -26.20 -10.52
N LEU A 371 7.84 -26.37 -11.05
CA LEU A 371 6.59 -26.01 -10.37
C LEU A 371 6.36 -26.91 -9.15
N ILE A 372 6.45 -28.22 -9.31
CA ILE A 372 6.32 -29.20 -8.21
C ILE A 372 7.34 -28.93 -7.09
N ARG A 373 8.60 -28.66 -7.45
CA ARG A 373 9.63 -28.35 -6.47
C ARG A 373 9.33 -27.08 -5.68
N SER A 374 8.82 -26.03 -6.35
CA SER A 374 8.46 -24.76 -5.71
C SER A 374 7.27 -24.94 -4.78
N ILE A 375 6.22 -25.64 -5.21
CA ILE A 375 5.03 -25.92 -4.41
C ILE A 375 5.38 -26.82 -3.22
N GLY A 376 6.19 -27.88 -3.43
CA GLY A 376 6.62 -28.76 -2.33
C GLY A 376 7.44 -28.03 -1.27
N LYS A 377 8.32 -27.09 -1.68
CA LYS A 377 9.04 -26.21 -0.74
C LYS A 377 8.08 -25.29 0.02
N MET A 378 7.08 -24.75 -0.65
CA MET A 378 6.04 -23.92 -0.04
C MET A 378 5.30 -24.68 1.05
N VAL A 379 4.76 -25.85 0.74
CA VAL A 379 4.03 -26.70 1.71
C VAL A 379 4.88 -26.96 2.95
N ARG A 380 6.17 -27.32 2.75
CA ARG A 380 7.10 -27.54 3.87
C ARG A 380 7.29 -26.27 4.69
N LYS A 381 7.54 -25.10 4.06
CA LYS A 381 7.69 -23.81 4.77
C LYS A 381 6.44 -23.44 5.56
N VAL A 382 5.24 -23.67 4.99
CA VAL A 382 3.97 -23.41 5.68
C VAL A 382 3.84 -24.31 6.92
N ALA A 383 4.17 -25.59 6.81
CA ALA A 383 4.12 -26.50 7.95
C ALA A 383 5.16 -26.13 9.03
N GLU A 384 6.38 -25.74 8.64
CA GLU A 384 7.42 -25.26 9.57
C GLU A 384 6.93 -23.98 10.29
N GLY A 385 6.40 -23.00 9.55
CA GLY A 385 5.88 -21.75 10.15
C GLY A 385 4.67 -21.97 11.06
N GLN A 386 3.74 -22.89 10.71
CA GLN A 386 2.62 -23.26 11.59
C GLN A 386 3.11 -23.91 12.87
N GLN A 387 4.14 -24.75 12.80
CA GLN A 387 4.71 -25.38 13.99
C GLN A 387 5.41 -24.34 14.89
N GLU A 388 6.10 -23.37 14.31
CA GLU A 388 6.71 -22.26 15.06
C GLU A 388 5.64 -21.39 15.74
N ASP A 389 4.54 -21.10 15.08
CA ASP A 389 3.41 -20.33 15.63
C ASP A 389 2.83 -21.02 16.87
N ILE A 390 2.58 -22.36 16.80
CA ILE A 390 2.13 -23.16 17.92
C ILE A 390 3.14 -23.11 19.08
N GLU A 391 4.44 -23.22 18.79
CA GLU A 391 5.49 -23.20 19.81
C GLU A 391 5.62 -21.83 20.49
N PHE A 392 5.33 -20.73 19.76
CA PHE A 392 5.40 -19.37 20.30
C PHE A 392 4.37 -19.12 21.41
N GLU A 393 3.22 -19.79 21.37
CA GLU A 393 2.20 -19.68 22.44
C GLU A 393 2.74 -20.12 23.81
N ALA A 394 3.67 -21.09 23.83
CA ALA A 394 4.25 -21.64 25.04
C ALA A 394 5.55 -20.94 25.50
N ARG A 395 6.05 -19.97 24.71
CA ARG A 395 7.32 -19.29 24.96
C ARG A 395 7.12 -17.96 25.69
N ASP A 396 7.96 -17.68 26.68
CA ASP A 396 7.97 -16.40 27.39
C ASP A 396 8.54 -15.28 26.52
N GLU A 397 9.55 -15.58 25.69
CA GLU A 397 10.22 -14.62 24.82
C GLU A 397 10.22 -15.11 23.36
N VAL A 398 9.83 -14.23 22.46
CA VAL A 398 9.94 -14.37 21.01
C VAL A 398 10.55 -13.08 20.46
N THR A 399 11.56 -13.21 19.61
CA THR A 399 12.19 -12.06 18.97
C THR A 399 11.46 -11.63 17.71
N GLU A 400 11.65 -10.38 17.25
CA GLU A 400 11.11 -9.91 15.96
C GLU A 400 11.59 -10.79 14.81
N ASP A 401 12.88 -11.15 14.75
CA ASP A 401 13.42 -11.96 13.66
C ASP A 401 12.75 -13.35 13.61
N GLU A 402 12.48 -13.97 14.75
CA GLU A 402 11.75 -15.24 14.82
C GLU A 402 10.30 -15.07 14.34
N TYR A 403 9.63 -14.00 14.76
CA TYR A 403 8.27 -13.71 14.31
C TYR A 403 8.21 -13.48 12.78
N ILE A 404 9.12 -12.66 12.24
CA ILE A 404 9.19 -12.42 10.77
C ILE A 404 9.49 -13.71 10.02
N ALA A 405 10.38 -14.57 10.53
CA ALA A 405 10.66 -15.88 9.93
C ALA A 405 9.42 -16.79 9.93
N MET A 406 8.69 -16.83 11.04
CA MET A 406 7.46 -17.61 11.19
C MET A 406 6.39 -17.15 10.17
N ILE A 407 6.07 -15.84 10.07
CA ILE A 407 5.07 -15.34 9.12
C ILE A 407 5.55 -15.45 7.66
N ALA A 408 6.87 -15.38 7.42
CA ALA A 408 7.45 -15.67 6.10
C ALA A 408 7.17 -17.12 5.69
N GLY A 409 7.25 -18.06 6.61
CA GLY A 409 6.90 -19.46 6.39
C GLY A 409 5.39 -19.69 6.28
N LYS A 410 4.64 -19.35 7.32
CA LYS A 410 3.19 -19.63 7.46
C LYS A 410 2.36 -18.94 6.37
N THR A 411 2.65 -17.66 6.09
CA THR A 411 1.80 -16.83 5.21
C THR A 411 2.49 -16.46 3.89
N SER A 412 3.70 -15.88 3.95
CA SER A 412 4.32 -15.25 2.77
C SER A 412 4.85 -16.25 1.76
N ALA A 413 5.26 -17.46 2.19
CA ALA A 413 5.77 -18.51 1.29
C ALA A 413 4.77 -18.87 0.18
N MET A 414 3.49 -18.73 0.44
CA MET A 414 2.45 -18.99 -0.56
C MET A 414 2.38 -17.87 -1.61
N PHE A 415 2.45 -16.61 -1.21
CA PHE A 415 2.53 -15.47 -2.14
C PHE A 415 3.83 -15.50 -2.96
N GLU A 416 4.98 -15.78 -2.30
CA GLU A 416 6.26 -16.00 -2.96
C GLU A 416 6.16 -17.08 -4.06
N THR A 417 5.50 -18.19 -3.74
CA THR A 417 5.35 -19.32 -4.66
C THR A 417 4.41 -18.99 -5.81
N CYS A 418 3.28 -18.33 -5.56
CA CYS A 418 2.36 -17.86 -6.61
C CYS A 418 3.11 -16.99 -7.63
N ALA A 419 3.87 -16.01 -7.15
CA ALA A 419 4.60 -15.08 -8.00
C ALA A 419 5.74 -15.77 -8.76
N ARG A 420 6.56 -16.56 -8.07
CA ARG A 420 7.66 -17.33 -8.65
C ARG A 420 7.18 -18.27 -9.75
N THR A 421 6.17 -19.07 -9.47
CA THR A 421 5.69 -20.11 -10.39
C THR A 421 4.89 -19.52 -11.56
N GLY A 422 4.16 -18.41 -11.34
CA GLY A 422 3.53 -17.64 -12.40
C GLY A 422 4.57 -17.09 -13.39
N ALA A 423 5.67 -16.50 -12.90
CA ALA A 423 6.75 -16.00 -13.74
C ALA A 423 7.48 -17.14 -14.50
N ILE A 424 7.76 -18.27 -13.84
CA ILE A 424 8.36 -19.45 -14.50
C ILE A 424 7.48 -19.93 -15.66
N LEU A 425 6.18 -20.07 -15.43
CA LEU A 425 5.24 -20.58 -16.44
C LEU A 425 5.03 -19.60 -17.59
N ALA A 426 5.23 -18.31 -17.36
CA ALA A 426 5.19 -17.25 -18.37
C ALA A 426 6.47 -17.19 -19.24
N GLY A 427 7.53 -17.92 -18.89
CA GLY A 427 8.81 -17.93 -19.59
C GLY A 427 9.70 -16.73 -19.25
N ALA A 428 9.51 -16.12 -18.09
CA ALA A 428 10.35 -15.04 -17.59
C ALA A 428 11.80 -15.50 -17.35
N SER A 429 12.74 -14.57 -17.42
CA SER A 429 14.15 -14.83 -17.10
C SER A 429 14.34 -15.21 -15.62
N ASP A 430 15.48 -15.84 -15.29
CA ASP A 430 15.80 -16.19 -13.91
C ASP A 430 15.84 -14.98 -12.99
N GLU A 431 16.23 -13.81 -13.50
CA GLU A 431 16.26 -12.54 -12.77
C GLU A 431 14.84 -12.06 -12.47
N GLU A 432 13.95 -12.03 -13.46
CA GLU A 432 12.52 -11.67 -13.28
C GLU A 432 11.82 -12.65 -12.35
N VAL A 433 12.06 -13.95 -12.49
CA VAL A 433 11.53 -14.99 -11.57
C VAL A 433 11.98 -14.73 -10.13
N SER A 434 13.25 -14.37 -9.92
CA SER A 434 13.78 -14.05 -8.60
C SER A 434 13.16 -12.77 -8.05
N ASN A 435 13.03 -11.75 -8.89
CA ASN A 435 12.44 -10.47 -8.55
C ASN A 435 10.96 -10.61 -8.16
N MET A 436 10.17 -11.34 -8.96
CA MET A 436 8.76 -11.59 -8.65
C MET A 436 8.58 -12.43 -7.38
N ALA A 437 9.49 -13.35 -7.11
CA ALA A 437 9.50 -14.10 -5.85
C ALA A 437 9.74 -13.18 -4.64
N GLN A 438 10.64 -12.20 -4.75
CA GLN A 438 10.86 -11.19 -3.70
C GLN A 438 9.63 -10.29 -3.52
N TRP A 439 9.01 -9.84 -4.62
CA TRP A 439 7.74 -9.14 -4.55
C TRP A 439 6.69 -9.93 -3.78
N GLY A 440 6.45 -11.19 -4.16
CA GLY A 440 5.47 -12.04 -3.48
C GLY A 440 5.77 -12.27 -2.00
N LEU A 441 7.07 -12.42 -1.64
CA LEU A 441 7.50 -12.53 -0.24
C LEU A 441 7.14 -11.26 0.55
N ASN A 442 7.51 -10.08 0.04
CA ASN A 442 7.24 -8.81 0.71
C ASN A 442 5.75 -8.49 0.75
N LEU A 443 4.99 -8.78 -0.31
CA LEU A 443 3.54 -8.68 -0.32
C LEU A 443 2.90 -9.51 0.81
N GLY A 444 3.36 -10.76 0.99
CA GLY A 444 2.86 -11.65 2.03
C GLY A 444 3.23 -11.21 3.45
N LEU A 445 4.43 -10.65 3.67
CA LEU A 445 4.86 -10.08 4.94
C LEU A 445 4.04 -8.84 5.28
N CYS A 446 3.88 -7.91 4.33
CA CYS A 446 3.02 -6.76 4.50
C CYS A 446 1.58 -7.19 4.83
N PHE A 447 1.03 -8.16 4.08
CA PHE A 447 -0.32 -8.69 4.31
C PHE A 447 -0.51 -9.18 5.74
N GLN A 448 0.42 -9.98 6.29
CA GLN A 448 0.27 -10.53 7.64
C GLN A 448 0.42 -9.45 8.71
N LEU A 449 1.42 -8.55 8.58
CA LEU A 449 1.60 -7.43 9.51
C LEU A 449 0.36 -6.52 9.53
N MET A 450 -0.29 -6.34 8.37
CA MET A 450 -1.53 -5.57 8.27
C MET A 450 -2.72 -6.32 8.86
N ASP A 451 -2.81 -7.64 8.72
CA ASP A 451 -3.86 -8.45 9.38
C ASP A 451 -3.76 -8.34 10.91
N ASP A 452 -2.56 -8.39 11.47
CA ASP A 452 -2.34 -8.22 12.91
C ASP A 452 -2.72 -6.81 13.40
N LEU A 453 -2.45 -5.77 12.59
CA LEU A 453 -2.86 -4.40 12.87
C LEU A 453 -4.37 -4.24 12.82
N ILE A 454 -5.03 -4.84 11.82
CA ILE A 454 -6.49 -4.80 11.66
C ILE A 454 -7.19 -5.51 12.83
N ASP A 455 -6.63 -6.61 13.35
CA ASP A 455 -7.20 -7.29 14.53
C ASP A 455 -7.32 -6.34 15.73
N ILE A 456 -6.37 -5.43 15.90
CA ILE A 456 -6.34 -4.49 17.02
C ILE A 456 -7.12 -3.20 16.73
N THR A 457 -7.03 -2.66 15.50
CA THR A 457 -7.54 -1.33 15.14
C THR A 457 -8.89 -1.35 14.43
N GLY A 458 -9.31 -2.52 13.92
CA GLY A 458 -10.56 -2.69 13.18
C GLY A 458 -11.79 -2.73 14.07
N ASP A 459 -12.96 -2.39 13.51
CA ASP A 459 -14.22 -2.58 14.22
C ASP A 459 -14.74 -4.02 14.09
N THR A 460 -15.44 -4.51 15.12
CA THR A 460 -15.97 -5.87 15.21
C THR A 460 -16.92 -6.22 14.05
N ALA A 461 -17.62 -5.23 13.48
CA ALA A 461 -18.56 -5.48 12.37
C ALA A 461 -17.82 -5.80 11.07
N THR A 462 -16.68 -5.14 10.85
CA THR A 462 -15.81 -5.36 9.68
C THR A 462 -15.00 -6.65 9.80
N LEU A 463 -14.53 -6.98 11.02
CA LEU A 463 -13.69 -8.15 11.30
C LEU A 463 -14.44 -9.47 11.28
N GLY A 464 -15.72 -9.48 11.61
CA GLY A 464 -16.50 -10.71 11.82
C GLY A 464 -16.08 -11.53 13.05
N LYS A 465 -15.15 -11.01 13.87
CA LYS A 465 -14.70 -11.50 15.17
C LYS A 465 -14.48 -10.31 16.11
N PRO A 466 -14.43 -10.51 17.45
CA PRO A 466 -14.10 -9.43 18.37
C PRO A 466 -12.73 -8.81 18.02
N ALA A 467 -12.64 -7.48 17.95
CA ALA A 467 -11.38 -6.76 17.78
C ALA A 467 -10.42 -7.10 18.94
N GLY A 468 -9.10 -7.19 18.67
CA GLY A 468 -8.09 -7.50 19.68
C GLY A 468 -8.10 -8.96 20.16
N SER A 469 -8.69 -9.87 19.39
CA SER A 469 -8.72 -11.29 19.72
C SER A 469 -7.32 -11.88 19.91
N ASP A 470 -6.35 -11.44 19.14
CA ASP A 470 -4.96 -11.91 19.23
C ASP A 470 -4.28 -11.52 20.56
N ILE A 471 -4.61 -10.33 21.10
CA ILE A 471 -4.13 -9.91 22.43
C ILE A 471 -4.72 -10.82 23.52
N VAL A 472 -6.03 -11.05 23.48
CA VAL A 472 -6.74 -11.85 24.47
C VAL A 472 -6.27 -13.32 24.47
N GLN A 473 -5.95 -13.85 23.28
CA GLN A 473 -5.37 -15.18 23.11
C GLN A 473 -3.89 -15.27 23.48
N GLY A 474 -3.19 -14.12 23.64
CA GLY A 474 -1.78 -14.07 23.96
C GLY A 474 -0.85 -14.36 22.79
N LYS A 475 -1.33 -14.15 21.55
CA LYS A 475 -0.51 -14.34 20.34
C LYS A 475 0.69 -13.41 20.30
N ARG A 476 1.84 -13.94 19.96
CA ARG A 476 3.12 -13.22 19.85
C ARG A 476 3.22 -12.48 18.53
N THR A 477 2.25 -11.57 18.25
CA THR A 477 2.34 -10.66 17.09
C THR A 477 3.47 -9.64 17.27
N LEU A 478 3.89 -8.97 16.20
CA LEU A 478 4.94 -7.95 16.29
C LEU A 478 4.58 -6.82 17.26
N ILE A 479 3.30 -6.46 17.35
CA ILE A 479 2.81 -5.46 18.30
C ILE A 479 3.00 -5.91 19.73
N ALA A 480 2.64 -7.17 20.03
CA ALA A 480 2.82 -7.75 21.36
C ALA A 480 4.31 -7.92 21.72
N ILE A 481 5.14 -8.37 20.77
CA ILE A 481 6.59 -8.52 20.96
C ILE A 481 7.23 -7.18 21.31
N HIS A 482 6.93 -6.11 20.54
CA HIS A 482 7.44 -4.77 20.80
C HIS A 482 6.96 -4.23 22.14
N ALA A 483 5.69 -4.44 22.50
CA ALA A 483 5.12 -4.01 23.76
C ALA A 483 5.80 -4.69 24.95
N LEU A 484 5.98 -6.01 24.91
CA LEU A 484 6.63 -6.79 25.96
C LEU A 484 8.12 -6.44 26.18
N GLN A 485 8.78 -5.87 25.17
CA GLN A 485 10.17 -5.40 25.24
C GLN A 485 10.29 -3.91 25.60
N SER A 486 9.16 -3.19 25.69
CA SER A 486 9.12 -1.77 26.01
C SER A 486 9.34 -1.53 27.50
N ASP A 487 10.03 -0.43 27.85
CA ASP A 487 10.15 0.07 29.24
C ASP A 487 8.88 0.81 29.71
N SER A 488 7.82 0.90 28.87
CA SER A 488 6.57 1.60 29.18
C SER A 488 5.75 0.85 30.23
N ASP A 489 4.96 1.59 31.02
CA ASP A 489 3.98 0.98 31.93
C ASP A 489 2.77 0.50 31.12
N LEU A 490 2.66 -0.82 30.93
CA LEU A 490 1.63 -1.50 30.14
C LEU A 490 0.77 -2.42 31.02
N SER A 491 0.32 -1.91 32.18
CA SER A 491 -0.40 -2.71 33.18
C SER A 491 -1.70 -3.30 32.66
N ASN A 492 -2.50 -2.55 31.87
CA ASN A 492 -3.74 -3.06 31.29
C ASN A 492 -3.48 -4.08 30.16
N PHE A 493 -2.47 -3.84 29.32
CA PHE A 493 -2.05 -4.81 28.31
C PHE A 493 -1.62 -6.14 28.96
N ASN A 494 -0.77 -6.07 29.99
CA ASN A 494 -0.28 -7.26 30.71
C ASN A 494 -1.41 -8.03 31.41
N GLU A 495 -2.48 -7.35 31.85
CA GLU A 495 -3.66 -8.00 32.44
C GLU A 495 -4.50 -8.73 31.39
N VAL A 496 -4.62 -8.18 30.18
CA VAL A 496 -5.46 -8.73 29.10
C VAL A 496 -4.72 -9.76 28.26
N PHE A 497 -3.40 -9.61 28.08
CA PHE A 497 -2.60 -10.48 27.21
C PHE A 497 -2.60 -11.93 27.68
N GLY A 498 -3.17 -12.83 26.85
CA GLY A 498 -3.28 -14.25 27.18
C GLY A 498 -4.32 -14.59 28.25
N SER A 499 -5.24 -13.68 28.59
CA SER A 499 -6.27 -13.91 29.61
C SER A 499 -7.37 -14.88 29.17
N GLY A 500 -7.51 -15.13 27.86
CA GLY A 500 -8.58 -15.94 27.26
C GLY A 500 -9.92 -15.22 27.16
N GLU A 501 -10.25 -14.36 28.12
CA GLU A 501 -11.48 -13.55 28.14
C GLU A 501 -11.21 -12.19 28.78
N CYS A 502 -11.77 -11.12 28.24
CA CYS A 502 -11.70 -9.78 28.84
C CYS A 502 -12.95 -8.96 28.51
N SER A 503 -13.17 -7.87 29.28
CA SER A 503 -14.22 -6.89 28.96
C SER A 503 -13.75 -5.96 27.84
N GLU A 504 -14.70 -5.43 27.05
CA GLU A 504 -14.40 -4.42 26.01
C GLU A 504 -13.68 -3.18 26.60
N GLU A 505 -14.00 -2.79 27.84
CA GLU A 505 -13.35 -1.68 28.51
C GLU A 505 -11.87 -1.96 28.81
N ASN A 506 -11.53 -3.16 29.31
CA ASN A 506 -10.15 -3.53 29.59
C ASN A 506 -9.34 -3.66 28.30
N LEU A 507 -9.93 -4.25 27.26
CA LEU A 507 -9.31 -4.33 25.95
C LEU A 507 -9.02 -2.94 25.36
N SER A 508 -9.98 -2.02 25.42
CA SER A 508 -9.80 -0.64 24.94
C SER A 508 -8.66 0.08 25.68
N ARG A 509 -8.51 -0.15 27.00
CA ARG A 509 -7.38 0.40 27.77
C ARG A 509 -6.05 -0.22 27.35
N ALA A 510 -6.00 -1.52 27.12
CA ALA A 510 -4.83 -2.21 26.63
C ALA A 510 -4.39 -1.68 25.26
N VAL A 511 -5.34 -1.48 24.33
CA VAL A 511 -5.07 -0.89 23.00
C VAL A 511 -4.53 0.52 23.13
N SER A 512 -5.11 1.36 24.02
CA SER A 512 -4.60 2.72 24.26
C SER A 512 -3.15 2.74 24.80
N GLU A 513 -2.77 1.75 25.64
CA GLU A 513 -1.39 1.60 26.09
C GLU A 513 -0.47 1.17 24.94
N LEU A 514 -0.93 0.29 24.03
CA LEU A 514 -0.17 -0.12 22.84
C LEU A 514 0.04 1.04 21.86
N GLU A 515 -0.93 1.94 21.73
CA GLU A 515 -0.77 3.18 20.97
C GLU A 515 0.25 4.11 21.62
N ALA A 516 0.09 4.38 22.93
CA ALA A 516 0.94 5.29 23.68
C ALA A 516 2.40 4.81 23.77
N SER A 517 2.66 3.50 23.81
CA SER A 517 4.00 2.91 23.78
C SER A 517 4.65 2.95 22.40
N GLY A 518 3.90 3.31 21.35
CA GLY A 518 4.37 3.27 19.97
C GLY A 518 4.40 1.87 19.33
N SER A 519 3.89 0.83 20.00
CA SER A 519 3.94 -0.56 19.49
C SER A 519 3.13 -0.75 18.23
N ILE A 520 1.95 -0.13 18.13
CA ILE A 520 1.12 -0.12 16.91
C ILE A 520 1.83 0.63 15.78
N SER A 521 2.41 1.80 16.08
CA SER A 521 3.17 2.60 15.10
C SER A 521 4.40 1.85 14.58
N TYR A 522 5.09 1.11 15.46
CA TYR A 522 6.23 0.27 15.07
C TYR A 522 5.83 -0.80 14.06
N ALA A 523 4.78 -1.57 14.35
CA ALA A 523 4.28 -2.61 13.44
C ALA A 523 3.81 -2.01 12.10
N LYS A 524 3.16 -0.84 12.13
CA LYS A 524 2.76 -0.10 10.91
C LYS A 524 3.99 0.28 10.07
N LYS A 525 5.05 0.80 10.68
CA LYS A 525 6.31 1.12 9.97
C LYS A 525 6.94 -0.13 9.34
N ARG A 526 6.91 -1.27 10.01
CA ARG A 526 7.43 -2.54 9.44
C ARG A 526 6.58 -3.03 8.27
N ALA A 527 5.25 -2.92 8.34
CA ALA A 527 4.37 -3.23 7.21
C ALA A 527 4.66 -2.33 6.00
N MET A 528 4.79 -1.01 6.22
CA MET A 528 5.14 -0.05 5.18
C MET A 528 6.52 -0.31 4.57
N HIS A 529 7.49 -0.75 5.36
CA HIS A 529 8.80 -1.16 4.84
C HIS A 529 8.68 -2.31 3.82
N HIS A 530 7.93 -3.36 4.15
CA HIS A 530 7.71 -4.48 3.21
C HIS A 530 6.86 -4.07 2.00
N HIS A 531 5.92 -3.15 2.17
CA HIS A 531 5.18 -2.54 1.07
C HIS A 531 6.14 -1.82 0.09
N SER A 532 7.05 -0.98 0.58
CA SER A 532 8.05 -0.29 -0.24
C SER A 532 8.96 -1.28 -0.97
N LEU A 533 9.47 -2.31 -0.27
CA LEU A 533 10.30 -3.36 -0.90
C LEU A 533 9.53 -4.12 -2.00
N ALA A 534 8.22 -4.30 -1.85
CA ALA A 534 7.40 -4.91 -2.90
C ALA A 534 7.30 -3.98 -4.13
N HIS A 535 7.09 -2.68 -3.94
CA HIS A 535 7.11 -1.71 -5.04
C HIS A 535 8.46 -1.65 -5.76
N GLU A 536 9.58 -1.67 -5.03
CA GLU A 536 10.92 -1.74 -5.63
C GLU A 536 11.10 -2.94 -6.57
N CYS A 537 10.43 -4.04 -6.29
CA CYS A 537 10.45 -5.19 -7.20
C CYS A 537 9.62 -4.91 -8.46
N LEU A 538 8.48 -4.25 -8.35
CA LEU A 538 7.62 -3.91 -9.49
C LEU A 538 8.24 -2.83 -10.39
N ASP A 539 9.02 -1.91 -9.81
CA ASP A 539 9.69 -0.84 -10.55
C ASP A 539 10.78 -1.32 -11.52
N LYS A 540 11.19 -2.59 -11.39
CA LYS A 540 12.13 -3.24 -12.33
C LYS A 540 11.47 -3.82 -13.57
N LEU A 541 10.13 -3.80 -13.64
CA LEU A 541 9.37 -4.32 -14.77
C LEU A 541 9.01 -3.21 -15.76
N GLU A 542 8.78 -3.59 -17.03
CA GLU A 542 8.28 -2.66 -18.03
C GLU A 542 6.82 -2.27 -17.72
N GLU A 543 6.50 -0.99 -17.90
CA GLU A 543 5.14 -0.46 -17.66
C GLU A 543 4.10 -1.18 -18.54
N SER A 544 3.06 -1.68 -17.91
CA SER A 544 1.96 -2.38 -18.57
C SER A 544 0.66 -2.31 -17.75
N PRO A 545 -0.52 -2.49 -18.37
CA PRO A 545 -1.77 -2.58 -17.62
C PRO A 545 -1.77 -3.66 -16.54
N SER A 546 -1.10 -4.78 -16.80
CA SER A 546 -0.99 -5.89 -15.83
C SER A 546 -0.06 -5.54 -14.66
N LEU A 547 1.00 -4.75 -14.90
CA LEU A 547 1.84 -4.21 -13.83
C LEU A 547 1.05 -3.27 -12.93
N SER A 548 0.18 -2.42 -13.50
CA SER A 548 -0.70 -1.53 -12.71
C SER A 548 -1.61 -2.32 -11.76
N VAL A 549 -2.12 -3.49 -12.19
CA VAL A 549 -2.91 -4.39 -11.32
C VAL A 549 -2.07 -4.91 -10.15
N LEU A 550 -0.79 -5.27 -10.38
CA LEU A 550 0.10 -5.73 -9.30
C LEU A 550 0.45 -4.60 -8.32
N ARG A 551 0.64 -3.37 -8.81
CA ARG A 551 0.83 -2.18 -7.96
C ARG A 551 -0.40 -1.95 -7.08
N GLU A 552 -1.59 -1.92 -7.68
CA GLU A 552 -2.84 -1.74 -6.96
C GLU A 552 -3.10 -2.89 -5.95
N LEU A 553 -2.70 -4.12 -6.26
CA LEU A 553 -2.75 -5.23 -5.31
C LEU A 553 -1.81 -4.99 -4.11
N THR A 554 -0.63 -4.44 -4.37
CA THR A 554 0.35 -4.11 -3.33
C THR A 554 -0.21 -3.01 -2.42
N ASP A 555 -0.77 -1.95 -3.00
CA ASP A 555 -1.37 -0.82 -2.26
C ASP A 555 -2.64 -1.22 -1.50
N PHE A 556 -3.44 -2.13 -2.06
CA PHE A 556 -4.66 -2.62 -1.44
C PHE A 556 -4.43 -3.23 -0.04
N GLN A 557 -3.20 -3.70 0.25
CA GLN A 557 -2.88 -4.22 1.58
C GLN A 557 -2.94 -3.12 2.65
N LEU A 558 -2.51 -1.89 2.32
CA LEU A 558 -2.53 -0.75 3.26
C LEU A 558 -3.93 -0.15 3.44
N ILE A 559 -4.75 -0.15 2.38
CA ILE A 559 -6.10 0.44 2.39
C ILE A 559 -7.06 -0.31 3.31
N ARG A 560 -6.79 -1.56 3.64
CA ARG A 560 -7.64 -2.39 4.51
C ARG A 560 -7.79 -1.86 5.95
N ILE A 561 -6.97 -0.88 6.36
CA ILE A 561 -7.03 -0.22 7.69
C ILE A 561 -7.77 1.12 7.64
N SER A 562 -7.90 1.76 6.47
CA SER A 562 -8.51 3.09 6.32
C SER A 562 -10.02 3.03 6.21
#